data_484f534baf48395da290033ac1aa7b8f
#
_entry.id   484f534baf48395da290033ac1aa7b8f
#
_cell.length_a   1.000
_cell.length_b   1.000
_cell.length_c   1.000
_cell.angle_alpha   90.00
_cell.angle_beta   90.00
_cell.angle_gamma   90.00
#
_symmetry.space_group_name_H-M   'P 1'
#
loop_
_entity.id
_entity.type
_entity.pdbx_description
1 polymer ?
#
loop_
_entity_poly.entity_id
_entity_poly.type
_entity_poly.pdbx_seq_one_letter_code
_entity_poly.pdbx_strand_id
1 'polypeptide(L)'
;MHFSDLESLTLLIVRDAGEPALWSERWEYSYPMVQSTACSAAQSIEQWQRGVQAAFAAIRGNGAVMLVAYGAGALAAAAWYYQTDTAAQRRIAGVILVSPPREAWQDDPYHTLARCRFNCKTALVIGSGDERSPEAWARQQAEQWRARLLVSPHTGRLNGEMGGWQWGMRLMQEMLIY
;
A
#
# COMPACT_ATOMS: atom_id res chain seq x y z
N MET A 1 8.81 9.55 15.52
CA MET A 1 8.56 8.19 16.03
C MET A 1 9.75 7.80 16.91
N HIS A 2 9.54 7.36 18.12
CA HIS A 2 10.60 6.93 19.01
C HIS A 2 11.03 5.49 18.69
N PHE A 3 12.24 5.10 19.07
CA PHE A 3 12.75 3.74 18.84
C PHE A 3 11.84 2.65 19.43
N SER A 4 11.20 2.94 20.57
CA SER A 4 10.23 2.03 21.19
C SER A 4 8.97 1.78 20.34
N ASP A 5 8.63 2.73 19.48
CA ASP A 5 7.46 2.60 18.60
C ASP A 5 7.74 1.65 17.43
N LEU A 6 9.01 1.54 17.04
CA LEU A 6 9.44 0.62 15.98
C LEU A 6 9.42 -0.84 16.43
N GLU A 7 9.62 -1.12 17.71
CA GLU A 7 9.57 -2.48 18.26
C GLU A 7 8.15 -3.05 18.23
N SER A 8 7.14 -2.18 18.27
CA SER A 8 5.72 -2.58 18.19
C SER A 8 5.09 -2.39 16.81
N LEU A 9 5.89 -2.02 15.82
CA LEU A 9 5.41 -1.78 14.46
C LEU A 9 4.97 -3.07 13.79
N THR A 10 3.75 -3.09 13.27
CA THR A 10 3.26 -4.17 12.41
C THR A 10 3.28 -3.73 10.96
N LEU A 11 3.79 -4.59 10.10
CA LEU A 11 3.73 -4.44 8.66
C LEU A 11 2.42 -5.06 8.16
N LEU A 12 1.53 -4.26 7.59
CA LEU A 12 0.31 -4.74 6.93
C LEU A 12 0.55 -4.76 5.42
N ILE A 13 0.59 -5.96 4.85
CA ILE A 13 0.79 -6.16 3.42
C ILE A 13 -0.55 -6.49 2.75
N VAL A 14 -0.93 -5.69 1.76
CA VAL A 14 -2.13 -5.91 0.95
C VAL A 14 -1.70 -6.21 -0.48
N ARG A 15 -1.82 -7.48 -0.89
CA ARG A 15 -1.38 -7.97 -2.18
C ARG A 15 -2.49 -7.95 -3.22
N ASP A 16 -2.11 -8.13 -4.47
CA ASP A 16 -3.02 -8.40 -5.58
C ASP A 16 -3.16 -9.92 -5.76
N ALA A 17 -4.36 -10.46 -5.59
CA ALA A 17 -4.61 -11.90 -5.72
C ALA A 17 -4.42 -12.42 -7.15
N GLY A 18 -4.52 -11.55 -8.15
CA GLY A 18 -4.37 -11.89 -9.56
C GLY A 18 -2.98 -11.64 -10.13
N GLU A 19 -2.06 -11.12 -9.31
CA GLU A 19 -0.75 -10.71 -9.78
C GLU A 19 0.31 -10.96 -8.69
N PRO A 20 1.41 -11.67 -9.00
CA PRO A 20 2.45 -11.89 -8.01
C PRO A 20 3.22 -10.59 -7.70
N ALA A 21 3.67 -10.47 -6.48
CA ALA A 21 4.68 -9.49 -6.06
C ALA A 21 5.69 -10.22 -5.17
N LEU A 22 6.61 -10.92 -5.80
CA LEU A 22 7.48 -11.91 -5.14
C LEU A 22 8.36 -11.31 -4.04
N TRP A 23 8.72 -10.02 -4.16
CA TRP A 23 9.45 -9.31 -3.11
C TRP A 23 8.65 -9.22 -1.80
N SER A 24 7.32 -9.12 -1.89
CA SER A 24 6.48 -9.00 -0.69
C SER A 24 6.45 -10.28 0.12
N GLU A 25 6.59 -11.44 -0.52
CA GLU A 25 6.71 -12.71 0.18
C GLU A 25 7.96 -12.75 1.05
N ARG A 26 9.08 -12.21 0.53
CA ARG A 26 10.32 -12.11 1.31
C ARG A 26 10.17 -11.16 2.49
N TRP A 27 9.44 -10.07 2.34
CA TRP A 27 9.16 -9.15 3.45
C TRP A 27 8.35 -9.82 4.55
N GLU A 28 7.39 -10.67 4.20
CA GLU A 28 6.61 -11.45 5.18
C GLU A 28 7.49 -12.30 6.08
N TYR A 29 8.59 -12.85 5.55
CA TYR A 29 9.54 -13.63 6.34
C TYR A 29 10.58 -12.79 7.08
N SER A 30 10.86 -11.60 6.60
CA SER A 30 11.95 -10.76 7.12
C SER A 30 11.54 -9.89 8.30
N TYR A 31 10.26 -9.58 8.44
CA TYR A 31 9.76 -8.73 9.51
C TYR A 31 9.08 -9.57 10.60
N PRO A 32 9.31 -9.22 11.91
CA PRO A 32 8.80 -10.05 13.02
C PRO A 32 7.29 -9.97 13.20
N MET A 33 6.67 -8.84 12.84
CA MET A 33 5.24 -8.62 12.99
C MET A 33 4.63 -8.24 11.64
N VAL A 34 4.01 -9.21 11.01
CA VAL A 34 3.38 -9.04 9.69
C VAL A 34 1.96 -9.59 9.72
N GLN A 35 1.05 -8.80 9.16
CA GLN A 35 -0.29 -9.24 8.78
C GLN A 35 -0.43 -9.04 7.28
N SER A 36 -0.93 -10.05 6.56
CA SER A 36 -1.11 -9.93 5.12
C SER A 36 -2.50 -10.35 4.68
N THR A 37 -2.93 -9.78 3.57
CA THR A 37 -4.16 -10.14 2.86
C THR A 37 -3.97 -9.91 1.37
N ALA A 38 -4.89 -10.43 0.56
CA ALA A 38 -4.89 -10.22 -0.88
C ALA A 38 -6.27 -9.76 -1.33
N CYS A 39 -6.29 -8.82 -2.28
CA CYS A 39 -7.51 -8.31 -2.88
C CYS A 39 -7.48 -8.54 -4.40
N SER A 40 -8.61 -8.87 -4.98
CA SER A 40 -8.73 -9.09 -6.42
C SER A 40 -9.24 -7.82 -7.12
N ALA A 41 -8.70 -7.55 -8.31
CA ALA A 41 -9.18 -6.48 -9.18
C ALA A 41 -10.67 -6.62 -9.55
N ALA A 42 -11.20 -7.85 -9.52
CA ALA A 42 -12.61 -8.14 -9.82
C ALA A 42 -13.56 -7.87 -8.65
N GLN A 43 -13.06 -7.62 -7.45
CA GLN A 43 -13.89 -7.32 -6.29
C GLN A 43 -14.45 -5.90 -6.35
N SER A 44 -15.57 -5.70 -5.65
CA SER A 44 -16.16 -4.37 -5.46
C SER A 44 -15.35 -3.53 -4.46
N ILE A 45 -15.60 -2.23 -4.43
CA ILE A 45 -14.99 -1.32 -3.45
C ILE A 45 -15.32 -1.75 -2.02
N GLU A 46 -16.56 -2.14 -1.76
CA GLU A 46 -17.00 -2.62 -0.45
C GLU A 46 -16.28 -3.92 -0.04
N GLN A 47 -16.05 -4.82 -0.99
CA GLN A 47 -15.28 -6.05 -0.73
C GLN A 47 -13.82 -5.73 -0.42
N TRP A 48 -13.22 -4.78 -1.13
CA TRP A 48 -11.87 -4.29 -0.83
C TRP A 48 -11.79 -3.71 0.58
N GLN A 49 -12.72 -2.85 0.94
CA GLN A 49 -12.77 -2.23 2.26
C GLN A 49 -12.89 -3.27 3.37
N ARG A 50 -13.77 -4.25 3.21
CA ARG A 50 -13.95 -5.34 4.18
C ARG A 50 -12.73 -6.24 4.29
N GLY A 51 -12.09 -6.56 3.17
CA GLY A 51 -10.90 -7.42 3.17
C GLY A 51 -9.72 -6.77 3.90
N VAL A 52 -9.46 -5.50 3.64
CA VAL A 52 -8.39 -4.77 4.34
C VAL A 52 -8.76 -4.57 5.81
N GLN A 53 -10.02 -4.25 6.11
CA GLN A 53 -10.49 -4.09 7.48
C GLN A 53 -10.32 -5.37 8.30
N ALA A 54 -10.64 -6.53 7.72
CA ALA A 54 -10.45 -7.82 8.40
C ALA A 54 -8.98 -8.08 8.74
N ALA A 55 -8.07 -7.78 7.82
CA ALA A 55 -6.64 -7.91 8.05
C ALA A 55 -6.13 -6.92 9.11
N PHE A 56 -6.58 -5.67 9.06
CA PHE A 56 -6.23 -4.66 10.05
C PHE A 56 -6.74 -5.06 11.46
N ALA A 57 -7.97 -5.54 11.55
CA ALA A 57 -8.56 -5.98 12.82
C ALA A 57 -7.84 -7.22 13.42
N ALA A 58 -7.20 -8.03 12.59
CA ALA A 58 -6.42 -9.19 13.03
C ALA A 58 -5.05 -8.81 13.60
N ILE A 59 -4.61 -7.57 13.45
CA ILE A 59 -3.34 -7.11 14.01
C ILE A 59 -3.44 -7.10 15.54
N ARG A 60 -2.47 -7.74 16.17
CA ARG A 60 -2.41 -7.79 17.64
C ARG A 60 -1.85 -6.49 18.21
N GLY A 61 -2.44 -6.02 19.32
CA GLY A 61 -2.01 -4.83 20.02
C GLY A 61 -2.47 -3.52 19.34
N ASN A 62 -1.98 -2.41 19.85
CA ASN A 62 -2.36 -1.06 19.45
C ASN A 62 -1.19 -0.25 18.88
N GLY A 63 -0.11 -0.93 18.48
CA GLY A 63 1.08 -0.29 17.94
C GLY A 63 0.85 0.34 16.57
N ALA A 64 1.86 1.05 16.10
CA ALA A 64 1.86 1.66 14.78
C ALA A 64 1.84 0.59 13.68
N VAL A 65 1.24 0.94 12.54
CA VAL A 65 1.11 0.07 11.38
C VAL A 65 1.74 0.75 10.17
N MET A 66 2.62 0.03 9.49
CA MET A 66 3.12 0.40 8.16
C MET A 66 2.33 -0.36 7.12
N LEU A 67 1.63 0.35 6.25
CA LEU A 67 0.78 -0.23 5.21
C LEU A 67 1.56 -0.28 3.90
N VAL A 68 1.75 -1.48 3.37
CA VAL A 68 2.40 -1.70 2.06
C VAL A 68 1.45 -2.49 1.18
N ALA A 69 1.06 -1.90 0.06
CA ALA A 69 0.05 -2.48 -0.81
C ALA A 69 0.52 -2.52 -2.26
N TYR A 70 0.19 -3.59 -2.96
CA TYR A 70 0.63 -3.83 -4.34
C TYR A 70 -0.56 -4.11 -5.27
N GLY A 71 -0.49 -3.57 -6.48
CA GLY A 71 -1.46 -3.84 -7.54
C GLY A 71 -2.87 -3.40 -7.16
N ALA A 72 -3.86 -4.25 -7.38
CA ALA A 72 -5.24 -4.01 -6.93
C ALA A 72 -5.32 -3.81 -5.40
N GLY A 73 -4.39 -4.41 -4.64
CA GLY A 73 -4.26 -4.18 -3.21
C GLY A 73 -3.98 -2.72 -2.84
N ALA A 74 -3.27 -1.99 -3.70
CA ALA A 74 -3.04 -0.55 -3.50
C ALA A 74 -4.35 0.25 -3.60
N LEU A 75 -5.21 -0.09 -4.55
CA LEU A 75 -6.54 0.53 -4.67
C LEU A 75 -7.43 0.15 -3.48
N ALA A 76 -7.38 -1.11 -3.06
CA ALA A 76 -8.11 -1.59 -1.90
C ALA A 76 -7.68 -0.87 -0.61
N ALA A 77 -6.39 -0.63 -0.43
CA ALA A 77 -5.86 0.10 0.70
C ALA A 77 -6.36 1.55 0.73
N ALA A 78 -6.40 2.22 -0.43
CA ALA A 78 -6.94 3.57 -0.54
C ALA A 78 -8.45 3.60 -0.22
N ALA A 79 -9.21 2.65 -0.72
CA ALA A 79 -10.65 2.54 -0.45
C ALA A 79 -10.91 2.32 1.04
N TRP A 80 -10.13 1.44 1.68
CA TRP A 80 -10.24 1.19 3.12
C TRP A 80 -9.86 2.42 3.94
N TYR A 81 -8.75 3.07 3.62
CA TYR A 81 -8.31 4.26 4.36
C TYR A 81 -9.34 5.38 4.31
N TYR A 82 -9.99 5.57 3.17
CA TYR A 82 -11.04 6.57 3.02
C TYR A 82 -12.23 6.31 3.94
N GLN A 83 -12.59 5.04 4.15
CA GLN A 83 -13.79 4.64 4.88
C GLN A 83 -13.54 4.41 6.36
N THR A 84 -12.32 4.02 6.75
CA THR A 84 -12.02 3.63 8.14
C THR A 84 -12.08 4.82 9.09
N ASP A 85 -12.23 4.54 10.39
CA ASP A 85 -12.35 5.59 11.40
C ASP A 85 -11.02 6.31 11.68
N THR A 86 -11.13 7.44 12.35
CA THR A 86 -9.97 8.28 12.70
C THR A 86 -8.97 7.55 13.60
N ALA A 87 -9.45 6.69 14.50
CA ALA A 87 -8.58 5.94 15.41
C ALA A 87 -7.70 4.96 14.63
N ALA A 88 -8.28 4.25 13.66
CA ALA A 88 -7.52 3.37 12.77
C ALA A 88 -6.53 4.17 11.91
N GLN A 89 -6.95 5.28 11.31
CA GLN A 89 -6.07 6.14 10.52
C GLN A 89 -4.85 6.63 11.32
N ARG A 90 -5.05 6.99 12.57
CA ARG A 90 -3.96 7.46 13.45
C ARG A 90 -2.91 6.39 13.75
N ARG A 91 -3.26 5.12 13.65
CA ARG A 91 -2.30 4.02 13.80
C ARG A 91 -1.40 3.84 12.59
N ILE A 92 -1.80 4.34 11.41
CA ILE A 92 -1.02 4.20 10.18
C ILE A 92 0.15 5.18 10.21
N ALA A 93 1.35 4.66 10.39
CA ALA A 93 2.58 5.44 10.45
C ALA A 93 3.06 5.89 9.07
N GLY A 94 2.77 5.09 8.05
CA GLY A 94 3.12 5.37 6.68
C GLY A 94 2.44 4.41 5.71
N VAL A 95 2.39 4.78 4.44
CA VAL A 95 1.76 4.00 3.38
C VAL A 95 2.68 3.96 2.16
N ILE A 96 2.92 2.77 1.63
CA ILE A 96 3.57 2.58 0.33
C ILE A 96 2.58 1.87 -0.58
N LEU A 97 2.20 2.54 -1.66
CA LEU A 97 1.30 2.02 -2.68
C LEU A 97 2.12 1.71 -3.92
N VAL A 98 2.19 0.44 -4.30
CA VAL A 98 3.08 -0.04 -5.36
C VAL A 98 2.26 -0.47 -6.58
N SER A 99 2.58 0.11 -7.72
CA SER A 99 2.05 -0.30 -9.02
C SER A 99 0.53 -0.50 -9.08
N PRO A 100 -0.29 0.46 -8.65
CA PRO A 100 -1.75 0.31 -8.78
C PRO A 100 -2.13 0.22 -10.26
N PRO A 101 -2.92 -0.78 -10.68
CA PRO A 101 -3.29 -0.93 -12.09
C PRO A 101 -4.42 0.05 -12.45
N ARG A 102 -4.17 0.90 -13.44
CA ARG A 102 -5.17 1.87 -13.90
C ARG A 102 -6.48 1.20 -14.34
N GLU A 103 -6.38 0.07 -15.01
CA GLU A 103 -7.55 -0.67 -15.53
C GLU A 103 -8.45 -1.25 -14.43
N ALA A 104 -7.94 -1.40 -13.21
CA ALA A 104 -8.73 -1.85 -12.06
C ALA A 104 -9.38 -0.69 -11.28
N TRP A 105 -9.12 0.55 -11.68
CA TRP A 105 -9.80 1.71 -11.13
C TRP A 105 -11.28 1.66 -11.53
N GLN A 106 -12.11 1.32 -10.57
CA GLN A 106 -13.53 1.10 -10.82
C GLN A 106 -14.30 2.42 -10.97
N ASP A 107 -15.35 2.38 -11.81
CA ASP A 107 -16.35 3.43 -11.80
C ASP A 107 -17.05 3.40 -10.45
N ASP A 108 -16.87 4.47 -9.71
CA ASP A 108 -17.31 4.57 -8.32
C ASP A 108 -18.21 5.79 -8.18
N PRO A 109 -19.56 5.58 -8.08
CA PRO A 109 -20.50 6.69 -7.98
C PRO A 109 -20.29 7.57 -6.77
N TYR A 110 -19.61 7.07 -5.74
CA TYR A 110 -19.27 7.83 -4.53
C TYR A 110 -17.89 8.49 -4.61
N HIS A 111 -17.15 8.27 -5.69
CA HIS A 111 -15.79 8.77 -5.89
C HIS A 111 -14.83 8.40 -4.75
N THR A 112 -14.98 7.23 -4.18
CA THR A 112 -14.22 6.76 -3.02
C THR A 112 -12.71 6.85 -3.25
N LEU A 113 -12.24 6.30 -4.37
CA LEU A 113 -10.81 6.30 -4.69
C LEU A 113 -10.29 7.71 -4.96
N ALA A 114 -11.06 8.52 -5.69
CA ALA A 114 -10.69 9.90 -6.02
C ALA A 114 -10.72 10.84 -4.81
N ARG A 115 -11.54 10.53 -3.81
CA ARG A 115 -11.69 11.33 -2.58
C ARG A 115 -10.73 10.94 -1.48
N CYS A 116 -10.10 9.78 -1.56
CA CYS A 116 -9.13 9.35 -0.55
C CYS A 116 -8.02 10.39 -0.43
N ARG A 117 -7.71 10.77 0.81
CA ARG A 117 -6.58 11.64 1.15
C ARG A 117 -5.87 11.02 2.34
N PHE A 118 -4.62 10.64 2.13
CA PHE A 118 -3.82 10.10 3.23
C PHE A 118 -3.33 11.25 4.12
N ASN A 119 -3.46 11.06 5.42
CA ASN A 119 -3.02 12.03 6.44
C ASN A 119 -1.71 11.63 7.12
N CYS A 120 -1.00 10.70 6.51
CA CYS A 120 0.32 10.24 6.94
C CYS A 120 1.30 10.29 5.76
N LYS A 121 2.57 10.02 6.02
CA LYS A 121 3.56 9.90 4.96
C LYS A 121 3.15 8.80 3.99
N THR A 122 2.99 9.14 2.73
CA THR A 122 2.51 8.21 1.70
C THR A 122 3.37 8.33 0.45
N ALA A 123 3.84 7.19 -0.04
CA ALA A 123 4.54 7.08 -1.31
C ALA A 123 3.72 6.25 -2.29
N LEU A 124 3.59 6.74 -3.51
CA LEU A 124 3.09 5.98 -4.66
C LEU A 124 4.30 5.62 -5.51
N VAL A 125 4.58 4.33 -5.63
CA VAL A 125 5.79 3.83 -6.29
C VAL A 125 5.42 3.06 -7.54
N ILE A 126 6.04 3.41 -8.66
CA ILE A 126 5.89 2.72 -9.93
C ILE A 126 7.26 2.35 -10.50
N GLY A 127 7.29 1.37 -11.39
CA GLY A 127 8.46 1.09 -12.22
C GLY A 127 8.45 1.97 -13.47
N SER A 128 9.62 2.27 -13.99
CA SER A 128 9.77 2.97 -15.26
C SER A 128 9.21 2.11 -16.40
N GLY A 129 8.31 2.67 -17.22
CA GLY A 129 7.72 1.98 -18.35
C GLY A 129 6.67 0.92 -17.99
N ASP A 130 6.12 0.96 -16.79
CA ASP A 130 5.01 0.09 -16.41
C ASP A 130 3.72 0.55 -17.09
N GLU A 131 3.27 -0.23 -18.08
CA GLU A 131 2.09 0.11 -18.89
C GLU A 131 0.78 0.05 -18.10
N ARG A 132 0.70 -0.76 -17.06
CA ARG A 132 -0.49 -0.87 -16.20
C ARG A 132 -0.58 0.27 -15.19
N SER A 133 0.56 0.90 -14.88
CA SER A 133 0.64 2.07 -13.98
C SER A 133 1.37 3.22 -14.72
N PRO A 134 0.76 3.83 -15.74
CA PRO A 134 1.42 4.89 -16.51
C PRO A 134 1.80 6.07 -15.63
N GLU A 135 2.98 6.62 -15.84
CA GLU A 135 3.52 7.69 -14.97
C GLU A 135 2.61 8.92 -14.91
N ALA A 136 2.08 9.37 -16.05
CA ALA A 136 1.17 10.53 -16.08
C ALA A 136 -0.09 10.30 -15.25
N TRP A 137 -0.68 9.12 -15.35
CA TRP A 137 -1.83 8.74 -14.53
C TRP A 137 -1.45 8.64 -13.04
N ALA A 138 -0.34 7.99 -12.74
CA ALA A 138 0.14 7.83 -11.37
C ALA A 138 0.42 9.19 -10.70
N ARG A 139 0.93 10.15 -11.45
CA ARG A 139 1.17 11.51 -10.96
C ARG A 139 -0.13 12.20 -10.54
N GLN A 140 -1.20 12.05 -11.32
CA GLN A 140 -2.51 12.58 -10.97
C GLN A 140 -3.06 11.93 -9.69
N GLN A 141 -2.91 10.61 -9.56
CA GLN A 141 -3.38 9.90 -8.38
C GLN A 141 -2.57 10.26 -7.13
N ALA A 142 -1.26 10.43 -7.28
CA ALA A 142 -0.41 10.86 -6.18
C ALA A 142 -0.85 12.22 -5.62
N GLU A 143 -1.16 13.18 -6.48
CA GLU A 143 -1.69 14.49 -6.06
C GLU A 143 -3.01 14.34 -5.31
N GLN A 144 -3.96 13.57 -5.85
CA GLN A 144 -5.25 13.35 -5.23
C GLN A 144 -5.12 12.68 -3.86
N TRP A 145 -4.25 11.71 -3.74
CA TRP A 145 -4.05 10.94 -2.51
C TRP A 145 -3.13 11.62 -1.49
N ARG A 146 -2.55 12.76 -1.82
CA ARG A 146 -1.49 13.43 -1.04
C ARG A 146 -0.28 12.52 -0.86
N ALA A 147 0.02 11.73 -1.88
CA ALA A 147 1.17 10.85 -1.91
C ALA A 147 2.32 11.49 -2.69
N ARG A 148 3.55 11.10 -2.34
CA ARG A 148 4.73 11.42 -3.12
C ARG A 148 4.91 10.36 -4.21
N LEU A 149 4.95 10.77 -5.47
CA LEU A 149 5.26 9.85 -6.56
C LEU A 149 6.76 9.57 -6.61
N LEU A 150 7.12 8.30 -6.59
CA LEU A 150 8.49 7.83 -6.75
C LEU A 150 8.55 6.80 -7.87
N VAL A 151 9.59 6.90 -8.70
CA VAL A 151 9.89 5.89 -9.71
C VAL A 151 11.03 5.04 -9.20
N SER A 152 10.77 3.74 -9.03
CA SER A 152 11.77 2.78 -8.61
C SER A 152 12.86 2.64 -9.69
N PRO A 153 14.13 2.38 -9.32
CA PRO A 153 15.18 2.11 -10.30
C PRO A 153 14.94 0.85 -11.14
N HIS A 154 14.02 -0.03 -10.72
CA HIS A 154 13.62 -1.20 -11.49
C HIS A 154 12.66 -0.79 -12.61
N THR A 155 12.87 -1.35 -13.81
CA THR A 155 12.03 -1.07 -14.98
C THR A 155 10.84 -2.02 -15.04
N GLY A 156 9.74 -1.55 -15.64
CA GLY A 156 8.54 -2.35 -15.85
C GLY A 156 7.73 -2.57 -14.59
N ARG A 157 6.98 -3.65 -14.56
CA ARG A 157 6.13 -4.01 -13.44
C ARG A 157 6.96 -4.47 -12.23
N LEU A 158 6.69 -3.92 -11.05
CA LEU A 158 7.42 -4.21 -9.81
C LEU A 158 6.91 -5.50 -9.14
N ASN A 159 6.89 -6.62 -9.87
CA ASN A 159 6.28 -7.87 -9.44
C ASN A 159 7.27 -9.03 -9.21
N GLY A 160 8.54 -8.85 -9.55
CA GLY A 160 9.58 -9.87 -9.39
C GLY A 160 10.15 -9.95 -7.98
N GLU A 161 11.13 -10.82 -7.80
CA GLU A 161 11.87 -10.92 -6.54
C GLU A 161 12.73 -9.69 -6.27
N MET A 162 13.35 -9.13 -7.29
CA MET A 162 14.17 -7.91 -7.24
C MET A 162 15.17 -7.91 -6.06
N GLY A 163 15.73 -9.07 -5.73
CA GLY A 163 16.63 -9.22 -4.56
C GLY A 163 15.97 -8.88 -3.23
N GLY A 164 14.65 -9.06 -3.10
CA GLY A 164 13.88 -8.64 -1.93
C GLY A 164 13.51 -7.16 -1.94
N TRP A 165 13.72 -6.49 -3.05
CA TRP A 165 13.43 -5.07 -3.28
C TRP A 165 14.01 -4.17 -2.17
N GLN A 166 15.32 -4.20 -2.04
CA GLN A 166 16.03 -3.44 -1.01
C GLN A 166 15.78 -1.93 -1.10
N TRP A 167 15.58 -1.41 -2.29
CA TRP A 167 15.22 0.00 -2.49
C TRP A 167 13.91 0.36 -1.78
N GLY A 168 12.89 -0.51 -1.90
CA GLY A 168 11.62 -0.34 -1.20
C GLY A 168 11.75 -0.44 0.32
N MET A 169 12.60 -1.34 0.80
CA MET A 169 12.90 -1.46 2.24
C MET A 169 13.56 -0.20 2.80
N ARG A 170 14.51 0.38 2.06
CA ARG A 170 15.13 1.66 2.45
C ARG A 170 14.11 2.79 2.47
N LEU A 171 13.26 2.86 1.44
CA LEU A 171 12.17 3.85 1.40
C LEU A 171 11.30 3.75 2.65
N MET A 172 10.88 2.54 3.00
CA MET A 172 10.07 2.31 4.19
C MET A 172 10.78 2.77 5.46
N GLN A 173 12.07 2.43 5.62
CA GLN A 173 12.86 2.84 6.77
C GLN A 173 12.98 4.37 6.85
N GLU A 174 13.24 5.04 5.73
CA GLU A 174 13.31 6.50 5.68
C GLU A 174 11.99 7.14 6.08
N MET A 175 10.85 6.60 5.60
CA MET A 175 9.53 7.10 5.95
C MET A 175 9.21 6.96 7.45
N LEU A 176 9.74 5.92 8.10
CA LEU A 176 9.49 5.67 9.52
C LEU A 176 10.40 6.51 10.44
N ILE A 177 11.58 6.87 9.99
CA ILE A 177 12.57 7.58 10.81
C ILE A 177 12.45 9.09 10.66
N TYR A 178 12.20 9.59 9.46
CA TYR A 178 12.14 11.00 9.11
C TYR A 178 10.71 11.44 8.79
#